data_4e1b4bb2e6f9d210b4d4fea147db374f
#
_entry.id   4e1b4bb2e6f9d210b4d4fea147db374f
#
_cell.length_a   1.000
_cell.length_b   1.000
_cell.length_c   1.000
_cell.angle_alpha   90.00
_cell.angle_beta   90.00
_cell.angle_gamma   90.00
#
_symmetry.space_group_name_H-M   'P 1'
#
loop_
_entity.id
_entity.type
_entity.pdbx_description
1 polymer ?
#
loop_
_entity_poly.entity_id
_entity_poly.type
_entity_poly.pdbx_seq_one_letter_code
_entity_poly.pdbx_strand_id
1 'polypeptide(L)'
;MYVRAGTSQIQSRKMPEAIDIANDSVVPDVKAQKGFRGIYFMTGAASGNFLALSVWGTEADMLASETDGFSLEPFAKIGALMASAPEFDHYELSVEASVGDIDA
;
A
#
# COMPACT_ATOMS: atom_id res chain seq x y z
N MET A 1 -1.07 -13.69 -8.78
CA MET A 1 -0.55 -12.59 -7.96
C MET A 1 -1.40 -12.37 -6.73
N TYR A 2 -0.84 -11.78 -5.72
CA TYR A 2 -1.50 -11.57 -4.44
C TYR A 2 -1.45 -10.11 -4.05
N VAL A 3 -2.48 -9.64 -3.35
CA VAL A 3 -2.61 -8.22 -3.00
C VAL A 3 -2.86 -8.09 -1.51
N ARG A 4 -2.11 -7.20 -0.87
CA ARG A 4 -2.40 -6.78 0.49
C ARG A 4 -3.03 -5.39 0.43
N ALA A 5 -4.21 -5.25 1.02
CA ALA A 5 -4.93 -3.99 1.10
C ALA A 5 -4.88 -3.44 2.51
N GLY A 6 -4.38 -2.23 2.67
CA GLY A 6 -4.39 -1.53 3.94
C GLY A 6 -5.31 -0.32 3.85
N THR A 7 -6.29 -0.24 4.75
CA THR A 7 -7.22 0.88 4.80
C THR A 7 -7.05 1.64 6.10
N SER A 8 -7.10 2.96 6.03
CA SER A 8 -6.98 3.81 7.19
C SER A 8 -7.62 5.18 6.93
N GLN A 9 -7.64 6.00 7.95
CA GLN A 9 -8.04 7.40 7.81
C GLN A 9 -6.92 8.29 8.31
N ILE A 10 -6.63 9.33 7.56
CA ILE A 10 -5.60 10.31 7.90
C ILE A 10 -6.26 11.48 8.63
N GLN A 11 -5.57 11.99 9.63
CA GLN A 11 -6.00 13.17 10.37
C GLN A 11 -6.22 14.36 9.44
N SER A 12 -7.18 15.20 9.77
CA SER A 12 -7.48 16.42 9.02
C SER A 12 -6.21 17.21 8.73
N ARG A 13 -6.04 17.64 7.48
CA ARG A 13 -4.91 18.45 7.00
C ARG A 13 -3.56 17.72 6.94
N LYS A 14 -3.54 16.42 7.24
CA LYS A 14 -2.29 15.64 7.20
C LYS A 14 -2.14 14.81 5.91
N MET A 15 -3.15 14.84 5.03
CA MET A 15 -3.10 14.05 3.80
C MET A 15 -1.89 14.35 2.91
N PRO A 16 -1.54 15.63 2.65
CA PRO A 16 -0.35 15.91 1.82
C PRO A 16 0.93 15.33 2.41
N GLU A 17 1.09 15.40 3.73
CA GLU A 17 2.25 14.84 4.41
C GLU A 17 2.27 13.31 4.29
N ALA A 18 1.11 12.66 4.43
CA ALA A 18 1.01 11.21 4.27
C ALA A 18 1.37 10.78 2.85
N ILE A 19 0.93 11.52 1.84
CA ILE A 19 1.27 11.24 0.44
C ILE A 19 2.78 11.39 0.22
N ASP A 20 3.40 12.42 0.77
CA ASP A 20 4.83 12.63 0.64
C ASP A 20 5.63 11.49 1.28
N ILE A 21 5.23 11.03 2.46
CA ILE A 21 5.88 9.90 3.12
C ILE A 21 5.72 8.63 2.28
N ALA A 22 4.52 8.38 1.74
CA ALA A 22 4.28 7.22 0.89
C ALA A 22 5.22 7.23 -0.32
N ASN A 23 5.32 8.36 -1.00
CA ASN A 23 6.13 8.49 -2.21
C ASN A 23 7.62 8.47 -1.91
N ASP A 24 8.06 9.17 -0.88
CA ASP A 24 9.49 9.39 -0.63
C ASP A 24 10.14 8.31 0.24
N SER A 25 9.36 7.63 1.07
CA SER A 25 9.89 6.67 2.03
C SER A 25 9.37 5.25 1.81
N VAL A 26 8.06 5.08 1.62
CA VAL A 26 7.48 3.73 1.49
C VAL A 26 7.82 3.12 0.13
N VAL A 27 7.64 3.85 -0.95
CA VAL A 27 7.86 3.33 -2.30
C VAL A 27 9.28 2.83 -2.51
N PRO A 28 10.33 3.61 -2.20
CA PRO A 28 11.70 3.10 -2.37
C PRO A 28 11.96 1.84 -1.54
N ASP A 29 11.40 1.77 -0.36
CA ASP A 29 11.63 0.66 0.56
C ASP A 29 10.98 -0.64 0.05
N VAL A 30 9.73 -0.59 -0.39
CA VAL A 30 9.04 -1.80 -0.88
C VAL A 30 9.59 -2.26 -2.22
N LYS A 31 10.11 -1.37 -3.04
CA LYS A 31 10.71 -1.75 -4.34
C LYS A 31 11.89 -2.70 -4.18
N ALA A 32 12.56 -2.67 -3.05
CA ALA A 32 13.71 -3.53 -2.77
C ALA A 32 13.30 -4.93 -2.31
N GLN A 33 12.02 -5.16 -2.05
CA GLN A 33 11.58 -6.44 -1.48
C GLN A 33 11.34 -7.48 -2.56
N LYS A 34 11.66 -8.74 -2.23
CA LYS A 34 11.50 -9.86 -3.14
C LYS A 34 10.02 -10.07 -3.48
N GLY A 35 9.76 -10.26 -4.77
CA GLY A 35 8.42 -10.57 -5.26
C GLY A 35 7.50 -9.36 -5.40
N PHE A 36 7.98 -8.15 -5.04
CA PHE A 36 7.20 -6.94 -5.20
C PHE A 36 6.88 -6.68 -6.68
N ARG A 37 5.62 -6.37 -6.98
CA ARG A 37 5.14 -6.10 -8.34
C ARG A 37 4.62 -4.69 -8.52
N GLY A 38 4.01 -4.11 -7.50
CA GLY A 38 3.49 -2.76 -7.59
C GLY A 38 2.85 -2.31 -6.30
N ILE A 39 2.71 -1.01 -6.15
CA ILE A 39 2.00 -0.43 -5.01
C ILE A 39 1.20 0.77 -5.48
N TYR A 40 0.00 0.92 -4.94
CA TYR A 40 -0.92 1.99 -5.29
C TYR A 40 -1.45 2.60 -4.00
N PHE A 41 -1.35 3.92 -3.91
CA PHE A 41 -1.96 4.65 -2.81
C PHE A 41 -3.13 5.45 -3.38
N MET A 42 -4.29 5.30 -2.76
CA MET A 42 -5.50 5.99 -3.15
C MET A 42 -5.98 6.83 -1.99
N THR A 43 -6.35 8.06 -2.26
CA THR A 43 -6.71 9.01 -1.21
C THR A 43 -8.06 9.64 -1.50
N GLY A 44 -8.86 9.82 -0.44
CA GLY A 44 -10.11 10.56 -0.51
C GLY A 44 -9.97 11.85 0.30
N ALA A 45 -9.80 12.97 -0.38
CA ALA A 45 -9.53 14.24 0.27
C ALA A 45 -10.66 14.67 1.24
N ALA A 46 -11.91 14.45 0.85
CA ALA A 46 -13.05 14.84 1.67
C ALA A 46 -13.28 13.94 2.87
N SER A 47 -13.02 12.62 2.71
CA SER A 47 -13.28 11.63 3.75
C SER A 47 -12.08 11.35 4.65
N GLY A 48 -10.87 11.70 4.18
CA GLY A 48 -9.64 11.31 4.85
C GLY A 48 -9.24 9.86 4.61
N ASN A 49 -9.93 9.14 3.75
CA ASN A 49 -9.61 7.75 3.44
C ASN A 49 -8.25 7.64 2.78
N PHE A 50 -7.48 6.65 3.23
CA PHE A 50 -6.15 6.36 2.71
C PHE A 50 -6.05 4.86 2.51
N LEU A 51 -5.91 4.44 1.26
CA LEU A 51 -5.89 3.03 0.87
C LEU A 51 -4.57 2.71 0.22
N ALA A 52 -3.89 1.67 0.72
CA ALA A 52 -2.65 1.18 0.13
C ALA A 52 -2.86 -0.23 -0.40
N LEU A 53 -2.61 -0.44 -1.69
CA LEU A 53 -2.65 -1.76 -2.32
C LEU A 53 -1.25 -2.13 -2.76
N SER A 54 -0.68 -3.20 -2.21
CA SER A 54 0.60 -3.75 -2.66
C SER A 54 0.38 -5.08 -3.36
N VAL A 55 1.03 -5.25 -4.50
CA VAL A 55 0.88 -6.43 -5.36
C VAL A 55 2.17 -7.24 -5.33
N TRP A 56 2.04 -8.55 -5.17
CA TRP A 56 3.15 -9.48 -4.98
C TRP A 56 3.02 -10.68 -5.93
N GLY A 57 4.16 -11.20 -6.38
CA GLY A 57 4.18 -12.35 -7.28
C GLY A 57 3.71 -13.64 -6.63
N THR A 58 4.01 -13.84 -5.34
CA THR A 58 3.61 -15.02 -4.58
C THR A 58 3.05 -14.63 -3.23
N GLU A 59 2.22 -15.49 -2.67
CA GLU A 59 1.71 -15.31 -1.31
C GLU A 59 2.84 -15.31 -0.29
N ALA A 60 3.82 -16.21 -0.47
CA ALA A 60 4.94 -16.30 0.44
C ALA A 60 5.73 -14.98 0.53
N ASP A 61 5.97 -14.34 -0.61
CA ASP A 61 6.69 -13.06 -0.63
C ASP A 61 5.85 -11.94 0.02
N MET A 62 4.54 -11.94 -0.23
CA MET A 62 3.65 -10.99 0.41
C MET A 62 3.69 -11.12 1.94
N LEU A 63 3.59 -12.35 2.46
CA LEU A 63 3.63 -12.59 3.89
C LEU A 63 5.00 -12.31 4.48
N ALA A 64 6.07 -12.63 3.77
CA ALA A 64 7.44 -12.35 4.23
C ALA A 64 7.67 -10.85 4.39
N SER A 65 7.07 -10.02 3.54
CA SER A 65 7.22 -8.57 3.63
C SER A 65 6.71 -8.01 4.95
N GLU A 66 5.80 -8.71 5.61
CA GLU A 66 5.22 -8.27 6.88
C GLU A 66 6.13 -8.57 8.07
N THR A 67 7.07 -9.50 7.90
CA THR A 67 7.95 -9.92 8.99
C THR A 67 9.39 -9.45 8.85
N ASP A 68 9.79 -9.04 7.64
CA ASP A 68 11.18 -8.66 7.35
C ASP A 68 11.57 -7.26 7.87
N GLY A 69 10.59 -6.47 8.29
CA GLY A 69 10.85 -5.16 8.85
C GLY A 69 11.17 -4.06 7.85
N PHE A 70 11.16 -4.36 6.55
CA PHE A 70 11.55 -3.39 5.53
C PHE A 70 10.73 -2.11 5.57
N SER A 71 9.42 -2.22 5.60
CA SER A 71 8.54 -1.05 5.51
C SER A 71 8.03 -0.58 6.87
N LEU A 72 8.52 -1.15 7.98
CA LEU A 72 7.98 -0.82 9.30
C LEU A 72 8.19 0.64 9.67
N GLU A 73 9.38 1.18 9.44
CA GLU A 73 9.67 2.58 9.79
C GLU A 73 8.87 3.57 8.93
N PRO A 74 8.86 3.48 7.59
CA PRO A 74 8.03 4.36 6.77
C PRO A 74 6.53 4.26 7.09
N PHE A 75 6.02 3.05 7.29
CA PHE A 75 4.60 2.88 7.64
C PHE A 75 4.30 3.45 9.02
N ALA A 76 5.24 3.38 9.97
CA ALA A 76 5.07 3.99 11.29
C ALA A 76 4.96 5.51 11.19
N LYS A 77 5.69 6.14 10.27
CA LYS A 77 5.60 7.58 10.03
C LYS A 77 4.21 7.96 9.52
N ILE A 78 3.64 7.18 8.61
CA ILE A 78 2.27 7.38 8.15
C ILE A 78 1.30 7.11 9.29
N GLY A 79 1.55 6.08 10.08
CA GLY A 79 0.73 5.72 11.23
C GLY A 79 0.56 6.86 12.23
N ALA A 80 1.59 7.67 12.41
CA ALA A 80 1.53 8.84 13.29
C ALA A 80 0.54 9.89 12.80
N LEU A 81 0.18 9.87 11.51
CA LEU A 81 -0.77 10.79 10.90
C LEU A 81 -2.18 10.23 10.80
N MET A 82 -2.38 8.97 11.19
CA MET A 82 -3.67 8.30 11.09
C MET A 82 -4.60 8.74 12.21
N ALA A 83 -5.88 8.88 11.88
CA ALA A 83 -6.94 9.15 12.85
C ALA A 83 -7.44 7.87 13.51
N SER A 84 -7.23 6.73 12.88
CA SER A 84 -7.62 5.42 13.39
C SER A 84 -6.59 4.38 13.00
N ALA A 85 -6.58 3.23 13.69
CA ALA A 85 -5.67 2.14 13.36
C ALA A 85 -5.96 1.59 11.97
N PRO A 86 -4.93 1.23 11.19
CA PRO A 86 -5.13 0.65 9.86
C PRO A 86 -5.67 -0.77 9.96
N GLU A 87 -6.45 -1.16 8.96
CA GLU A 87 -6.94 -2.52 8.79
C GLU A 87 -6.31 -3.12 7.54
N PHE A 88 -5.84 -4.37 7.63
CA PHE A 88 -5.19 -5.05 6.53
C PHE A 88 -5.95 -6.32 6.15
N ASP A 89 -6.08 -6.54 4.85
CA ASP A 89 -6.64 -7.75 4.29
C ASP A 89 -5.74 -8.28 3.17
N HIS A 90 -5.81 -9.59 2.94
CA HIS A 90 -5.03 -10.28 1.92
C HIS A 90 -5.97 -10.87 0.88
N TYR A 91 -5.60 -10.72 -0.38
CA TYR A 91 -6.42 -11.19 -1.51
C TYR A 91 -5.56 -11.90 -2.55
N GLU A 92 -6.16 -12.85 -3.25
CA GLU A 92 -5.60 -13.36 -4.47
C GLU A 92 -6.16 -12.55 -5.63
N LEU A 93 -5.31 -12.11 -6.55
CA LEU A 93 -5.76 -11.39 -7.73
C LEU A 93 -6.35 -12.38 -8.72
N SER A 94 -7.67 -12.41 -8.83
CA SER A 94 -8.39 -13.40 -9.60
C SER A 94 -8.64 -13.00 -11.05
N VAL A 95 -8.87 -11.70 -11.30
CA VAL A 95 -9.15 -11.18 -12.64
C VAL A 95 -8.42 -9.84 -12.80
N GLU A 96 -7.73 -9.70 -13.91
CA GLU A 96 -7.05 -8.46 -14.26
C GLU A 96 -7.34 -8.14 -15.71
N ALA A 97 -7.71 -6.90 -15.99
CA ALA A 97 -7.90 -6.43 -17.34
C ALA A 97 -7.53 -4.95 -17.43
N SER A 98 -7.04 -4.53 -18.58
CA SER A 98 -6.71 -3.14 -18.85
C SER A 98 -7.10 -2.81 -20.30
N VAL A 99 -7.04 -1.52 -20.65
CA VAL A 99 -7.34 -1.09 -22.02
C VAL A 99 -6.43 -1.79 -23.03
N GLY A 100 -5.16 -1.98 -22.69
CA GLY A 100 -4.23 -2.70 -23.55
C GLY A 100 -4.63 -4.15 -23.77
N ASP A 101 -5.19 -4.82 -22.77
CA ASP A 101 -5.67 -6.21 -22.89
C ASP A 101 -6.89 -6.30 -23.79
N ILE A 102 -7.73 -5.28 -23.78
CA ILE A 102 -8.93 -5.23 -24.61
C ILE A 102 -8.56 -5.08 -26.10
N ASP A 103 -7.54 -4.32 -26.39
CA ASP A 103 -7.08 -4.05 -27.74
C ASP A 103 -6.24 -5.20 -28.32
N ALA A 104 -5.82 -6.10 -27.50
CA ALA A 104 -5.08 -7.26 -27.95
C ALA A 104 -6.00 -8.29 -28.58
#